data_04f3eba41b50e4d704ae6b440fd5512e
#
_entry.id   04f3eba41b50e4d704ae6b440fd5512e
#
_cell.length_a   1.000
_cell.length_b   1.000
_cell.length_c   1.000
_cell.angle_alpha   90.00
_cell.angle_beta   90.00
_cell.angle_gamma   90.00
#
_symmetry.space_group_name_H-M   'P 1'
#
loop_
_entity.id
_entity.type
_entity.pdbx_description
1 polymer ?
#
loop_
_entity_poly.entity_id
_entity_poly.type
_entity_poly.pdbx_seq_one_letter_code
_entity_poly.pdbx_strand_id
1 'polypeptide(L)'
;MGNIKGIGRIYQQTFVDTYSRVAMVKLYTDRTAITAADLLNDRVIPFFDEQKIPLLRILTDRGTEYCGKPENHAYQLYLGIENIDHSRTKANSPQTNGICERFHRTMQDECYNIIFRKKIYSSLEDLQIDVDHWLRSYNETRPHSGKYCYGKTPMQTFLDSKYIAFQKNISSITQEPDISFDYLNSSVS
;
A
#
# COMPACT_ATOMS: atom_id res chain seq x y z
N MET A 1 -14.26 9.55 -2.42
CA MET A 1 -14.76 10.61 -1.53
C MET A 1 -15.70 11.57 -2.26
N GLY A 2 -16.29 12.55 -1.57
CA GLY A 2 -17.27 13.49 -2.10
C GLY A 2 -16.67 14.84 -2.47
N ASN A 3 -17.57 15.77 -2.71
CA ASN A 3 -17.27 17.18 -2.97
C ASN A 3 -17.42 17.97 -1.66
N ILE A 4 -16.41 18.71 -1.25
CA ILE A 4 -16.42 19.53 -0.04
C ILE A 4 -16.52 20.98 -0.45
N LYS A 5 -17.49 21.70 0.14
CA LYS A 5 -17.72 23.12 -0.16
C LYS A 5 -16.47 23.92 0.17
N GLY A 6 -15.95 24.68 -0.80
CA GLY A 6 -14.76 25.49 -0.68
C GLY A 6 -13.44 24.80 -1.09
N ILE A 7 -13.38 23.45 -1.08
CA ILE A 7 -12.18 22.70 -1.47
C ILE A 7 -12.38 22.03 -2.83
N GLY A 8 -13.59 21.61 -3.16
CA GLY A 8 -13.89 20.87 -4.38
C GLY A 8 -13.92 19.36 -4.15
N ARG A 9 -13.67 18.61 -5.22
CA ARG A 9 -13.66 17.14 -5.19
C ARG A 9 -12.36 16.62 -4.58
N ILE A 10 -12.48 15.75 -3.58
CA ILE A 10 -11.34 15.13 -2.91
C ILE A 10 -11.25 13.66 -3.30
N TYR A 11 -10.04 13.24 -3.59
CA TYR A 11 -9.66 11.86 -3.87
C TYR A 11 -8.77 11.34 -2.74
N GLN A 12 -8.86 10.05 -2.48
CA GLN A 12 -8.08 9.35 -1.48
C GLN A 12 -7.22 8.30 -2.17
N GLN A 13 -5.92 8.36 -1.96
CA GLN A 13 -5.02 7.26 -2.23
C GLN A 13 -4.82 6.45 -0.95
N THR A 14 -4.78 5.14 -1.08
CA THR A 14 -4.75 4.22 0.06
C THR A 14 -3.77 3.09 -0.18
N PHE A 15 -2.95 2.82 0.81
CA PHE A 15 -2.14 1.62 0.93
C PHE A 15 -2.59 0.82 2.15
N VAL A 16 -2.70 -0.50 2.02
CA VAL A 16 -2.99 -1.41 3.15
C VAL A 16 -2.08 -2.62 3.04
N ASP A 17 -1.29 -2.88 4.07
CA ASP A 17 -0.52 -4.12 4.14
C ASP A 17 -1.44 -5.33 4.28
N THR A 18 -1.26 -6.30 3.40
CA THR A 18 -2.17 -7.44 3.28
C THR A 18 -2.05 -8.41 4.44
N TYR A 19 -0.96 -8.43 5.17
CA TYR A 19 -0.75 -9.28 6.32
C TYR A 19 -1.22 -8.61 7.62
N SER A 20 -0.61 -7.49 7.97
CA SER A 20 -0.82 -6.80 9.25
C SER A 20 -2.05 -5.90 9.28
N ARG A 21 -2.53 -5.44 8.13
CA ARG A 21 -3.58 -4.42 7.97
C ARG A 21 -3.13 -3.00 8.31
N VAL A 22 -1.84 -2.75 8.51
CA VAL A 22 -1.34 -1.38 8.60
C VAL A 22 -1.78 -0.61 7.36
N ALA A 23 -2.35 0.56 7.57
CA ALA A 23 -2.92 1.37 6.50
C ALA A 23 -2.32 2.77 6.48
N MET A 24 -2.17 3.31 5.28
CA MET A 24 -1.73 4.67 5.01
C MET A 24 -2.66 5.31 3.99
N VAL A 25 -2.99 6.58 4.21
CA VAL A 25 -3.91 7.34 3.36
C VAL A 25 -3.37 8.73 3.15
N LYS A 26 -3.45 9.20 1.91
CA LYS A 26 -3.17 10.61 1.58
C LYS A 26 -4.28 11.15 0.69
N LEU A 27 -4.67 12.39 0.93
CA LEU A 27 -5.76 13.05 0.25
C LEU A 27 -5.23 13.99 -0.84
N TYR A 28 -5.97 14.10 -1.94
CA TYR A 28 -5.59 14.88 -3.11
C TYR A 28 -6.80 15.56 -3.73
N THR A 29 -6.55 16.61 -4.50
CA THR A 29 -7.56 17.28 -5.32
C THR A 29 -7.72 16.66 -6.69
N ASP A 30 -6.82 15.76 -7.07
CA ASP A 30 -6.88 15.00 -8.33
C ASP A 30 -6.58 13.51 -8.12
N ARG A 31 -6.76 12.70 -9.17
CA ARG A 31 -6.47 11.27 -9.17
C ARG A 31 -5.66 10.93 -10.42
N THR A 32 -4.36 10.92 -10.26
CA THR A 32 -3.40 10.71 -11.34
C THR A 32 -2.37 9.63 -10.96
N ALA A 33 -1.57 9.20 -11.93
CA ALA A 33 -0.45 8.31 -11.67
C ALA A 33 0.60 8.95 -10.73
N ILE A 34 0.72 10.27 -10.78
CA ILE A 34 1.64 11.03 -9.91
C ILE A 34 1.17 10.98 -8.47
N THR A 35 -0.13 11.23 -8.20
CA THR A 35 -0.66 11.17 -6.83
C THR A 35 -0.62 9.76 -6.24
N ALA A 36 -0.73 8.74 -7.09
CA ALA A 36 -0.54 7.35 -6.65
C ALA A 36 0.92 7.06 -6.27
N ALA A 37 1.89 7.53 -7.06
CA ALA A 37 3.31 7.42 -6.76
C ALA A 37 3.71 8.27 -5.53
N ASP A 38 3.12 9.45 -5.36
CA ASP A 38 3.38 10.35 -4.24
C ASP A 38 2.99 9.72 -2.90
N LEU A 39 1.88 8.99 -2.78
CA LEU A 39 1.56 8.23 -1.57
C LEU A 39 2.67 7.24 -1.20
N LEU A 40 3.23 6.53 -2.19
CA LEU A 40 4.30 5.57 -1.95
C LEU A 40 5.56 6.27 -1.48
N ASN A 41 5.97 7.32 -2.19
CA ASN A 41 7.18 8.08 -1.89
C ASN A 41 7.13 8.81 -0.55
N ASP A 42 6.00 9.40 -0.20
CA ASP A 42 5.84 10.24 0.99
C ASP A 42 5.58 9.44 2.26
N ARG A 43 4.89 8.29 2.18
CA ARG A 43 4.41 7.58 3.35
C ARG A 43 4.81 6.11 3.41
N VAL A 44 4.67 5.39 2.29
CA VAL A 44 4.79 3.93 2.33
C VAL A 44 6.25 3.51 2.37
N ILE A 45 7.07 3.96 1.42
CA ILE A 45 8.49 3.59 1.34
C ILE A 45 9.25 4.04 2.59
N PRO A 46 9.13 5.31 3.06
CA PRO A 46 9.79 5.72 4.30
C PRO A 46 9.42 4.88 5.53
N PHE A 47 8.16 4.45 5.64
CA PHE A 47 7.75 3.55 6.73
C PHE A 47 8.44 2.19 6.65
N PHE A 48 8.48 1.57 5.47
CA PHE A 48 9.13 0.26 5.30
C PHE A 48 10.65 0.34 5.51
N ASP A 49 11.28 1.42 5.06
CA ASP A 49 12.71 1.70 5.26
C ASP A 49 13.04 1.88 6.75
N GLU A 50 12.25 2.67 7.48
CA GLU A 50 12.40 2.84 8.92
C GLU A 50 12.29 1.49 9.65
N GLN A 51 11.39 0.64 9.20
CA GLN A 51 11.22 -0.70 9.74
C GLN A 51 12.27 -1.70 9.25
N LYS A 52 13.13 -1.33 8.30
CA LYS A 52 14.18 -2.16 7.68
C LYS A 52 13.61 -3.41 7.00
N ILE A 53 12.45 -3.28 6.37
CA ILE A 53 11.78 -4.34 5.62
C ILE A 53 11.60 -3.85 4.18
N PRO A 54 12.09 -4.58 3.16
CA PRO A 54 11.89 -4.19 1.77
C PRO A 54 10.43 -4.36 1.36
N LEU A 55 9.89 -3.37 0.67
CA LEU A 55 8.59 -3.46 0.01
C LEU A 55 8.77 -4.16 -1.35
N LEU A 56 8.51 -5.46 -1.39
CA LEU A 56 8.82 -6.28 -2.56
C LEU A 56 7.76 -6.21 -3.66
N ARG A 57 6.48 -6.08 -3.28
CA ARG A 57 5.37 -6.16 -4.24
C ARG A 57 4.18 -5.34 -3.82
N ILE A 58 3.56 -4.68 -4.80
CA ILE A 58 2.29 -3.98 -4.64
C ILE A 58 1.23 -4.62 -5.54
N LEU A 59 0.03 -4.80 -4.98
CA LEU A 59 -1.16 -5.20 -5.71
C LEU A 59 -2.10 -4.00 -5.83
N THR A 60 -2.46 -3.64 -7.06
CA THR A 60 -3.45 -2.59 -7.33
C THR A 60 -4.67 -3.14 -8.09
N ASP A 61 -5.73 -2.37 -8.13
CA ASP A 61 -6.76 -2.58 -9.13
C ASP A 61 -6.26 -2.16 -10.54
N ARG A 62 -7.19 -2.06 -11.48
CA ARG A 62 -6.88 -1.68 -12.86
C ARG A 62 -7.21 -0.22 -13.15
N GLY A 63 -7.23 0.62 -12.12
CA GLY A 63 -7.44 2.06 -12.28
C GLY A 63 -6.39 2.70 -13.18
N THR A 64 -6.78 3.75 -13.89
CA THR A 64 -5.87 4.47 -14.81
C THR A 64 -4.72 5.15 -14.08
N GLU A 65 -4.86 5.41 -12.78
CA GLU A 65 -3.81 5.92 -11.91
C GLU A 65 -2.68 4.91 -11.66
N TYR A 66 -2.95 3.62 -11.81
CA TYR A 66 -1.97 2.53 -11.60
C TYR A 66 -1.53 1.86 -12.89
N CYS A 67 -2.30 2.00 -13.97
CA CYS A 67 -2.12 1.23 -15.19
C CYS A 67 -2.11 2.11 -16.43
N GLY A 68 -1.02 2.10 -17.17
CA GLY A 68 -0.84 2.75 -18.47
C GLY A 68 0.25 2.06 -19.28
N LYS A 69 0.75 2.73 -20.33
CA LYS A 69 1.92 2.25 -21.07
C LYS A 69 3.15 2.40 -20.17
N PRO A 70 3.92 1.31 -19.90
CA PRO A 70 5.02 1.33 -18.93
C PRO A 70 6.04 2.44 -19.17
N GLU A 71 6.33 2.73 -20.44
CA GLU A 71 7.35 3.70 -20.83
C GLU A 71 7.02 5.16 -20.44
N ASN A 72 5.72 5.46 -20.22
CA ASN A 72 5.26 6.84 -19.99
C ASN A 72 4.36 6.98 -18.76
N HIS A 73 4.14 5.90 -17.99
CA HIS A 73 3.21 5.95 -16.87
C HIS A 73 3.97 6.16 -15.56
N ALA A 74 3.84 7.36 -14.97
CA ALA A 74 4.62 7.80 -13.81
C ALA A 74 4.64 6.78 -12.65
N TYR A 75 3.49 6.18 -12.32
CA TYR A 75 3.41 5.18 -11.25
C TYR A 75 4.25 3.93 -11.55
N GLN A 76 4.18 3.42 -12.78
CA GLN A 76 4.94 2.21 -13.17
C GLN A 76 6.44 2.49 -13.28
N LEU A 77 6.82 3.67 -13.79
CA LEU A 77 8.23 4.10 -13.80
C LEU A 77 8.77 4.21 -12.38
N TYR A 78 8.00 4.79 -11.47
CA TYR A 78 8.38 4.91 -10.06
C TYR A 78 8.62 3.55 -9.41
N LEU A 79 7.68 2.60 -9.59
CA LEU A 79 7.86 1.24 -9.08
C LEU A 79 9.09 0.54 -9.66
N GLY A 80 9.40 0.79 -10.94
CA GLY A 80 10.60 0.27 -11.59
C GLY A 80 11.89 0.84 -10.99
N ILE A 81 11.93 2.13 -10.65
CA ILE A 81 13.06 2.77 -9.98
C ILE A 81 13.28 2.18 -8.58
N GLU A 82 12.21 1.96 -7.83
CA GLU A 82 12.24 1.40 -6.47
C GLU A 82 12.39 -0.13 -6.44
N ASN A 83 12.49 -0.80 -7.60
CA ASN A 83 12.54 -2.27 -7.71
C ASN A 83 11.37 -2.98 -7.03
N ILE A 84 10.16 -2.42 -7.12
CA ILE A 84 8.94 -2.96 -6.54
C ILE A 84 8.13 -3.67 -7.62
N ASP A 85 7.86 -4.96 -7.41
CA ASP A 85 6.98 -5.74 -8.30
C ASP A 85 5.56 -5.19 -8.31
N HIS A 86 4.99 -4.99 -9.51
CA HIS A 86 3.61 -4.57 -9.68
C HIS A 86 2.71 -5.72 -10.14
N SER A 87 1.78 -6.11 -9.28
CA SER A 87 0.71 -7.05 -9.60
C SER A 87 -0.63 -6.33 -9.72
N ARG A 88 -1.52 -6.85 -10.56
CA ARG A 88 -2.87 -6.29 -10.76
C ARG A 88 -3.93 -7.29 -10.37
N THR A 89 -5.03 -6.82 -9.80
CA THR A 89 -6.18 -7.66 -9.52
C THR A 89 -6.72 -8.29 -10.81
N LYS A 90 -7.24 -9.52 -10.69
CA LYS A 90 -7.90 -10.16 -11.84
C LYS A 90 -9.15 -9.36 -12.23
N ALA A 91 -9.38 -9.20 -13.53
CA ALA A 91 -10.63 -8.61 -14.01
C ALA A 91 -11.82 -9.44 -13.48
N ASN A 92 -12.87 -8.77 -13.07
CA ASN A 92 -14.10 -9.38 -12.55
C ASN A 92 -13.92 -10.29 -11.30
N SER A 93 -12.86 -10.07 -10.49
CA SER A 93 -12.64 -10.80 -9.24
C SER A 93 -12.63 -9.85 -8.05
N PRO A 94 -13.78 -9.47 -7.49
CA PRO A 94 -13.89 -8.53 -6.36
C PRO A 94 -13.10 -9.00 -5.13
N GLN A 95 -12.94 -10.31 -4.95
CA GLN A 95 -12.24 -10.91 -3.81
C GLN A 95 -10.78 -10.47 -3.68
N THR A 96 -10.13 -10.07 -4.78
CA THR A 96 -8.73 -9.66 -4.78
C THR A 96 -8.49 -8.26 -4.20
N ASN A 97 -9.53 -7.42 -4.14
CA ASN A 97 -9.48 -6.07 -3.55
C ASN A 97 -10.23 -5.94 -2.20
N GLY A 98 -10.76 -7.05 -1.68
CA GLY A 98 -11.62 -7.06 -0.49
C GLY A 98 -10.98 -6.50 0.79
N ILE A 99 -9.64 -6.44 0.88
CA ILE A 99 -8.92 -5.85 2.01
C ILE A 99 -9.06 -4.34 1.97
N CYS A 100 -8.77 -3.72 0.83
CA CYS A 100 -8.87 -2.29 0.61
C CYS A 100 -10.32 -1.80 0.73
N GLU A 101 -11.26 -2.53 0.15
CA GLU A 101 -12.70 -2.22 0.23
C GLU A 101 -13.20 -2.24 1.68
N ARG A 102 -12.79 -3.23 2.47
CA ARG A 102 -13.14 -3.32 3.89
C ARG A 102 -12.53 -2.18 4.70
N PHE A 103 -11.29 -1.83 4.43
CA PHE A 103 -10.64 -0.67 5.04
C PHE A 103 -11.41 0.62 4.70
N HIS A 104 -11.76 0.84 3.42
CA HIS A 104 -12.52 2.02 3.01
C HIS A 104 -13.88 2.10 3.70
N ARG A 105 -14.59 0.97 3.88
CA ARG A 105 -15.85 0.93 4.64
C ARG A 105 -15.62 1.32 6.09
N THR A 106 -14.63 0.73 6.75
CA THR A 106 -14.27 1.08 8.13
C THR A 106 -13.93 2.56 8.26
N MET A 107 -13.15 3.10 7.34
CA MET A 107 -12.78 4.51 7.33
C MET A 107 -13.99 5.43 7.08
N GLN A 108 -14.91 5.01 6.20
CA GLN A 108 -16.17 5.74 5.99
C GLN A 108 -16.99 5.83 7.27
N ASP A 109 -17.15 4.70 7.97
CA ASP A 109 -18.02 4.59 9.13
C ASP A 109 -17.38 5.21 10.39
N GLU A 110 -16.10 4.95 10.64
CA GLU A 110 -15.42 5.30 11.89
C GLU A 110 -14.64 6.62 11.80
N CYS A 111 -14.35 7.15 10.60
CA CYS A 111 -13.66 8.41 10.41
C CYS A 111 -14.57 9.46 9.75
N TYR A 112 -14.85 9.33 8.46
CA TYR A 112 -15.51 10.38 7.69
C TYR A 112 -16.91 10.73 8.20
N ASN A 113 -17.73 9.74 8.50
CA ASN A 113 -19.09 9.98 9.02
C ASN A 113 -19.08 10.72 10.37
N ILE A 114 -17.97 10.63 11.12
CA ILE A 114 -17.81 11.30 12.41
C ILE A 114 -17.24 12.70 12.23
N ILE A 115 -16.13 12.84 11.51
CA ILE A 115 -15.43 14.13 11.40
C ILE A 115 -16.27 15.17 10.63
N PHE A 116 -16.98 14.77 9.57
CA PHE A 116 -17.83 15.68 8.81
C PHE A 116 -19.08 16.14 9.54
N ARG A 117 -19.48 15.45 10.63
CA ARG A 117 -20.55 15.92 11.52
C ARG A 117 -20.06 16.93 12.56
N LYS A 118 -18.76 16.90 12.88
CA LYS A 118 -18.17 17.71 13.95
C LYS A 118 -17.51 18.99 13.45
N LYS A 119 -17.01 19.00 12.22
CA LYS A 119 -16.18 20.11 11.70
C LYS A 119 -16.47 20.36 10.22
N ILE A 120 -16.48 21.62 9.85
CA ILE A 120 -16.47 22.06 8.46
C ILE A 120 -15.01 22.34 8.10
N TYR A 121 -14.53 21.73 7.03
CA TYR A 121 -13.16 21.87 6.57
C TYR A 121 -13.05 22.98 5.54
N SER A 122 -12.04 23.83 5.68
CA SER A 122 -11.72 24.92 4.75
C SER A 122 -10.50 24.64 3.89
N SER A 123 -9.69 23.63 4.26
CA SER A 123 -8.51 23.20 3.50
C SER A 123 -8.40 21.68 3.46
N LEU A 124 -7.65 21.16 2.49
CA LEU A 124 -7.32 19.74 2.38
C LEU A 124 -6.40 19.31 3.52
N GLU A 125 -5.49 20.18 3.92
CA GLU A 125 -4.52 19.98 5.00
C GLU A 125 -5.22 19.76 6.34
N ASP A 126 -6.22 20.57 6.67
CA ASP A 126 -7.01 20.42 7.89
C ASP A 126 -7.71 19.06 7.95
N LEU A 127 -8.27 18.62 6.80
CA LEU A 127 -8.90 17.31 6.70
C LEU A 127 -7.87 16.19 6.82
N GLN A 128 -6.69 16.35 6.20
CA GLN A 128 -5.60 15.37 6.27
C GLN A 128 -5.12 15.17 7.71
N ILE A 129 -5.00 16.24 8.50
CA ILE A 129 -4.60 16.16 9.91
C ILE A 129 -5.58 15.28 10.71
N ASP A 130 -6.88 15.47 10.55
CA ASP A 130 -7.89 14.68 11.26
C ASP A 130 -7.92 13.22 10.76
N VAL A 131 -7.70 12.99 9.47
CA VAL A 131 -7.51 11.65 8.90
C VAL A 131 -6.27 10.97 9.47
N ASP A 132 -5.16 11.68 9.59
CA ASP A 132 -3.91 11.13 10.13
C ASP A 132 -4.04 10.78 11.62
N HIS A 133 -4.76 11.57 12.41
CA HIS A 133 -5.09 11.23 13.80
C HIS A 133 -5.91 9.93 13.89
N TRP A 134 -6.94 9.79 13.04
CA TRP A 134 -7.72 8.57 12.99
C TRP A 134 -6.89 7.37 12.54
N LEU A 135 -6.05 7.52 11.51
CA LEU A 135 -5.15 6.46 11.02
C LEU A 135 -4.18 5.99 12.09
N ARG A 136 -3.64 6.90 12.89
CA ARG A 136 -2.79 6.52 14.02
C ARG A 136 -3.57 5.65 15.00
N SER A 137 -4.77 6.05 15.39
CA SER A 137 -5.64 5.24 16.26
C SER A 137 -5.98 3.89 15.62
N TYR A 138 -6.30 3.86 14.32
CA TYR A 138 -6.57 2.63 13.58
C TYR A 138 -5.37 1.68 13.61
N ASN A 139 -4.17 2.16 13.35
CA ASN A 139 -2.98 1.34 13.29
C ASN A 139 -2.47 0.89 14.67
N GLU A 140 -2.51 1.77 15.67
CA GLU A 140 -1.80 1.57 16.94
C GLU A 140 -2.71 1.12 18.11
N THR A 141 -3.99 1.47 18.07
CA THR A 141 -4.87 1.23 19.23
C THR A 141 -6.09 0.38 18.92
N ARG A 142 -6.59 0.39 17.68
CA ARG A 142 -7.79 -0.34 17.29
C ARG A 142 -7.51 -1.83 17.13
N PRO A 143 -8.18 -2.74 17.90
CA PRO A 143 -8.06 -4.17 17.68
C PRO A 143 -8.61 -4.57 16.30
N HIS A 144 -7.97 -5.51 15.63
CA HIS A 144 -8.37 -5.97 14.31
C HIS A 144 -8.68 -7.48 14.30
N SER A 145 -9.89 -7.85 13.89
CA SER A 145 -10.35 -9.25 13.83
C SER A 145 -9.94 -9.98 12.53
N GLY A 146 -9.23 -9.32 11.63
CA GLY A 146 -8.80 -9.91 10.37
C GLY A 146 -7.84 -11.07 10.55
N LYS A 147 -7.76 -11.92 9.51
CA LYS A 147 -6.80 -13.02 9.45
C LYS A 147 -5.39 -12.49 9.74
N TYR A 148 -4.66 -13.17 10.58
CA TYR A 148 -3.32 -12.88 11.10
C TYR A 148 -3.23 -11.84 12.23
N CYS A 149 -4.25 -10.98 12.43
CA CYS A 149 -4.23 -10.01 13.52
C CYS A 149 -4.65 -10.62 14.86
N TYR A 150 -5.62 -11.53 14.86
CA TYR A 150 -6.10 -12.24 16.05
C TYR A 150 -6.43 -11.31 17.25
N GLY A 151 -7.04 -10.17 16.96
CA GLY A 151 -7.40 -9.17 17.98
C GLY A 151 -6.27 -8.19 18.34
N LYS A 152 -5.07 -8.35 17.81
CA LYS A 152 -4.00 -7.36 17.93
C LYS A 152 -4.27 -6.14 17.06
N THR A 153 -3.59 -5.04 17.33
CA THR A 153 -3.60 -3.88 16.44
C THR A 153 -2.83 -4.17 15.15
N PRO A 154 -3.13 -3.47 14.04
CA PRO A 154 -2.35 -3.57 12.81
C PRO A 154 -0.85 -3.40 13.04
N MET A 155 -0.44 -2.36 13.78
CA MET A 155 0.98 -2.08 14.06
C MET A 155 1.62 -3.21 14.87
N GLN A 156 0.96 -3.71 15.92
CA GLN A 156 1.49 -4.83 16.70
C GLN A 156 1.65 -6.09 15.83
N THR A 157 0.66 -6.37 14.96
CA THR A 157 0.73 -7.49 14.02
C THR A 157 1.89 -7.34 13.05
N PHE A 158 2.13 -6.11 12.55
CA PHE A 158 3.27 -5.81 11.67
C PHE A 158 4.60 -6.09 12.38
N LEU A 159 4.80 -5.54 13.56
CA LEU A 159 6.03 -5.70 14.34
C LEU A 159 6.29 -7.17 14.70
N ASP A 160 5.27 -7.90 15.14
CA ASP A 160 5.39 -9.32 15.49
C ASP A 160 5.73 -10.20 14.28
N SER A 161 5.35 -9.78 13.06
CA SER A 161 5.58 -10.53 11.83
C SER A 161 6.88 -10.19 11.10
N LYS A 162 7.66 -9.22 11.58
CA LYS A 162 8.90 -8.80 10.91
C LYS A 162 9.86 -9.97 10.64
N TYR A 163 10.02 -10.87 11.60
CA TYR A 163 10.92 -12.02 11.45
C TYR A 163 10.51 -12.95 10.28
N ILE A 164 9.19 -13.06 9.98
CA ILE A 164 8.68 -13.85 8.85
C ILE A 164 9.12 -13.22 7.53
N ALA A 165 9.08 -11.90 7.43
CA ALA A 165 9.53 -11.16 6.25
C ALA A 165 11.05 -11.36 6.03
N PHE A 166 11.84 -11.28 7.10
CA PHE A 166 13.29 -11.52 7.01
C PHE A 166 13.61 -12.96 6.58
N GLN A 167 12.94 -13.97 7.15
CA GLN A 167 13.16 -15.37 6.76
C GLN A 167 12.83 -15.62 5.28
N LYS A 168 11.74 -15.06 4.79
CA LYS A 168 11.35 -15.19 3.37
C LYS A 168 12.33 -14.48 2.44
N ASN A 169 12.87 -13.34 2.85
CA ASN A 169 13.84 -12.60 2.06
C ASN A 169 15.17 -13.35 1.94
N ILE A 170 15.65 -13.96 3.03
CA ILE A 170 16.84 -14.81 3.03
C ILE A 170 16.64 -16.03 2.12
N SER A 171 15.46 -16.67 2.19
CA SER A 171 15.17 -17.83 1.33
C SER A 171 15.12 -17.49 -0.16
N SER A 172 14.76 -16.28 -0.53
CA SER A 172 14.77 -15.82 -1.93
C SER A 172 16.19 -15.49 -2.44
N ILE A 173 17.09 -15.08 -1.55
CA ILE A 173 18.49 -14.80 -1.89
C ILE A 173 19.31 -16.09 -2.02
N THR A 174 18.96 -17.14 -1.30
CA THR A 174 19.63 -18.45 -1.34
C THR A 174 19.21 -19.36 -2.48
N GLN A 175 18.17 -18.99 -3.24
CA GLN A 175 17.84 -19.63 -4.51
C GLN A 175 18.59 -18.94 -5.66
N GLU A 176 19.91 -19.05 -5.68
CA GLU A 176 20.67 -18.79 -6.91
C GLU A 176 20.25 -19.83 -7.96
N PRO A 177 20.08 -19.42 -9.24
CA PRO A 177 19.82 -20.38 -10.30
C PRO A 177 21.02 -21.34 -10.39
N ASP A 178 20.75 -22.64 -10.41
CA ASP A 178 21.68 -23.70 -10.78
C ASP A 178 22.33 -23.31 -12.13
N ILE A 179 23.48 -22.67 -12.08
CA ILE A 179 24.32 -22.51 -13.26
C ILE A 179 24.95 -23.91 -13.47
N SER A 180 24.27 -24.74 -14.22
CA SER A 180 24.86 -25.96 -14.75
C SER A 180 26.05 -25.58 -15.61
N PHE A 181 27.23 -25.84 -15.10
CA PHE A 181 28.49 -25.80 -15.83
C PHE A 181 28.55 -26.95 -16.86
N ASP A 182 27.79 -26.82 -17.95
CA ASP A 182 27.91 -27.66 -19.14
C ASP A 182 28.74 -26.97 -20.22
N TYR A 183 29.97 -26.58 -19.90
CA TYR A 183 30.96 -26.27 -20.91
C TYR A 183 32.32 -26.73 -20.43
N LEU A 184 32.60 -28.02 -20.58
CA LEU A 184 33.98 -28.55 -20.72
C LEU A 184 33.93 -30.03 -21.12
N ASN A 185 33.61 -30.32 -22.36
CA ASN A 185 34.05 -31.56 -23.04
C ASN A 185 33.66 -31.51 -24.54
N SER A 186 34.42 -30.70 -25.28
CA SER A 186 34.48 -30.92 -26.74
C SER A 186 35.78 -30.30 -27.27
N SER A 187 36.90 -30.98 -27.01
CA SER A 187 38.09 -30.89 -27.87
C SER A 187 39.14 -31.87 -27.35
N VAL A 188 39.07 -33.12 -27.77
CA VAL A 188 40.19 -34.00 -28.10
C VAL A 188 39.64 -35.13 -28.97
N SER A 189 39.78 -35.02 -30.27
CA SER A 189 40.09 -36.09 -31.21
C SER A 189 40.35 -35.46 -32.56
#